data_673a76e8e8e2e833cd472e6cd7299a6b
#
_entry.id   673a76e8e8e2e833cd472e6cd7299a6b
#
_cell.length_a   1.000
_cell.length_b   1.000
_cell.length_c   1.000
_cell.angle_alpha   90.00
_cell.angle_beta   90.00
_cell.angle_gamma   90.00
#
_symmetry.space_group_name_H-M   'P 1'
#
loop_
_entity.id
_entity.type
_entity.pdbx_description
1 polymer ?
#
loop_
_entity_poly.entity_id
_entity_poly.type
_entity_poly.pdbx_seq_one_letter_code
_entity_poly.pdbx_strand_id
1 'polypeptide(L)'
;MAFVPFVICFQEYSQSMNKTTLGNNNTNLIGYDDADTLGKLKRARYGSHYIIVYSDLPALRKIYSEYIKRQIEEKNEIILILPYYETTEMVRYVLSELAKIDVKKYEKQNSLLIINSYRAYFGSSIDVVSFVKSLVNYADQIGKNGISVLADMGSFFHYNKLDYLIEYETSLPPRSDIKAKGLCLYNKDDFNWRLSRIQKKKLLEHRGRELMITTPTIK
;
A
#
# COMPACT_ATOMS: atom_id res chain seq x y z
N MET A 1 -27.47 1.80 14.36
CA MET A 1 -27.53 1.34 12.95
C MET A 1 -26.56 0.20 12.82
N ALA A 2 -27.05 -1.01 12.54
CA ALA A 2 -26.22 -2.19 12.46
C ALA A 2 -25.45 -2.21 11.14
N PHE A 3 -24.14 -2.36 11.21
CA PHE A 3 -23.27 -2.58 10.07
C PHE A 3 -23.56 -3.97 9.50
N VAL A 4 -24.10 -4.04 8.29
CA VAL A 4 -24.33 -5.31 7.60
C VAL A 4 -22.98 -5.82 7.10
N PRO A 5 -22.52 -7.01 7.46
CA PRO A 5 -21.27 -7.58 6.93
C PRO A 5 -21.48 -7.96 5.46
N PHE A 6 -20.68 -7.39 4.58
CA PHE A 6 -20.63 -7.75 3.18
C PHE A 6 -20.00 -9.13 3.02
N VAL A 7 -20.85 -10.15 2.87
CA VAL A 7 -20.42 -11.49 2.45
C VAL A 7 -20.38 -11.50 0.93
N ILE A 8 -19.18 -11.62 0.36
CA ILE A 8 -19.00 -11.75 -1.09
C ILE A 8 -18.42 -13.12 -1.40
N CYS A 9 -19.15 -13.86 -2.24
CA CYS A 9 -18.81 -15.20 -2.72
C CYS A 9 -17.68 -15.14 -3.76
N PHE A 10 -16.70 -16.05 -3.69
CA PHE A 10 -15.51 -16.08 -4.52
C PHE A 10 -15.51 -17.24 -5.52
N GLN A 11 -15.01 -16.95 -6.71
CA GLN A 11 -14.47 -17.95 -7.63
C GLN A 11 -13.06 -17.52 -8.05
N GLU A 12 -12.07 -18.38 -7.84
CA GLU A 12 -10.65 -18.15 -8.14
C GLU A 12 -10.33 -18.39 -9.62
N TYR A 13 -9.50 -17.51 -10.17
CA TYR A 13 -8.86 -17.73 -11.47
C TYR A 13 -7.33 -17.66 -11.31
N SER A 14 -6.66 -18.80 -11.57
CA SER A 14 -5.21 -18.93 -11.57
C SER A 14 -4.69 -18.76 -13.00
N GLN A 15 -3.72 -17.89 -13.25
CA GLN A 15 -2.93 -17.88 -14.49
C GLN A 15 -1.44 -17.65 -14.23
N SER A 16 -0.64 -18.43 -14.94
CA SER A 16 0.82 -18.54 -14.89
C SER A 16 1.54 -17.39 -15.60
N MET A 17 2.69 -16.97 -15.06
CA MET A 17 3.56 -15.97 -15.66
C MET A 17 4.77 -16.59 -16.36
N ASN A 18 5.07 -16.09 -17.57
CA ASN A 18 6.32 -16.31 -18.29
C ASN A 18 7.24 -15.07 -18.15
N LYS A 19 8.53 -15.35 -17.91
CA LYS A 19 9.62 -14.36 -17.82
C LYS A 19 10.16 -13.99 -19.20
N THR A 20 10.46 -12.72 -19.42
CA THR A 20 11.41 -12.28 -20.47
C THR A 20 12.32 -11.16 -19.94
N THR A 21 13.60 -11.26 -20.27
CA THR A 21 14.76 -10.51 -19.76
C THR A 21 15.15 -9.35 -20.69
N LEU A 22 15.85 -8.34 -20.13
CA LEU A 22 16.89 -7.43 -20.66
C LEU A 22 16.56 -5.93 -20.86
N GLY A 23 17.47 -5.13 -20.31
CA GLY A 23 17.78 -3.77 -20.76
C GLY A 23 18.21 -2.80 -19.64
N ASN A 24 19.52 -2.60 -19.45
CA ASN A 24 20.13 -1.62 -18.54
C ASN A 24 19.98 -0.18 -19.06
N ASN A 25 19.43 0.73 -18.25
CA ASN A 25 19.71 2.16 -18.35
C ASN A 25 19.72 2.79 -16.95
N ASN A 26 20.90 3.25 -16.53
CA ASN A 26 21.17 3.92 -15.28
C ASN A 26 20.48 5.28 -15.21
N THR A 27 19.48 5.41 -14.34
CA THR A 27 19.11 6.69 -13.73
C THR A 27 19.59 6.65 -12.28
N ASN A 28 20.34 7.65 -11.84
CA ASN A 28 20.82 7.81 -10.48
C ASN A 28 19.64 7.90 -9.50
N LEU A 29 19.21 6.75 -8.99
CA LEU A 29 18.25 6.64 -7.90
C LEU A 29 19.09 6.60 -6.62
N ILE A 30 18.89 7.57 -5.75
CA ILE A 30 19.49 7.58 -4.41
C ILE A 30 18.82 6.44 -3.64
N GLY A 31 19.50 5.31 -3.50
CA GLY A 31 19.05 4.18 -2.67
C GLY A 31 19.07 4.58 -1.20
N TYR A 32 17.91 4.67 -0.58
CA TYR A 32 17.81 4.81 0.88
C TYR A 32 17.91 3.42 1.51
N ASP A 33 18.66 3.31 2.60
CA ASP A 33 18.69 2.12 3.45
C ASP A 33 17.29 1.86 4.04
N ASP A 34 16.91 0.60 4.22
CA ASP A 34 15.64 0.17 4.85
C ASP A 34 15.39 0.88 6.19
N ALA A 35 16.45 1.10 6.98
CA ALA A 35 16.39 1.81 8.26
C ALA A 35 15.97 3.27 8.09
N ASP A 36 16.42 3.98 7.06
CA ASP A 36 16.04 5.36 6.77
C ASP A 36 14.59 5.45 6.28
N THR A 37 14.17 4.53 5.40
CA THR A 37 12.78 4.45 4.92
C THR A 37 11.82 4.20 6.08
N LEU A 38 12.09 3.18 6.91
CA LEU A 38 11.27 2.89 8.08
C LEU A 38 11.27 4.07 9.08
N GLY A 39 12.42 4.72 9.28
CA GLY A 39 12.54 5.91 10.09
C GLY A 39 11.66 7.07 9.61
N LYS A 40 11.56 7.29 8.29
CA LYS A 40 10.66 8.29 7.69
C LYS A 40 9.19 7.90 7.86
N LEU A 41 8.84 6.64 7.62
CA LEU A 41 7.48 6.14 7.81
C LEU A 41 7.03 6.21 9.27
N LYS A 42 7.92 5.94 10.22
CA LYS A 42 7.65 6.09 11.66
C LYS A 42 7.31 7.53 12.06
N ARG A 43 7.76 8.53 11.30
CA ARG A 43 7.48 9.96 11.50
C ARG A 43 6.35 10.49 10.59
N ALA A 44 5.71 9.63 9.81
CA ALA A 44 4.61 10.02 8.92
C ALA A 44 3.47 10.66 9.72
N ARG A 45 3.00 11.82 9.26
CA ARG A 45 1.89 12.55 9.87
C ARG A 45 0.59 12.22 9.12
N TYR A 46 -0.54 12.40 9.78
CA TYR A 46 -1.84 12.36 9.09
C TYR A 46 -1.89 13.36 7.93
N GLY A 47 -2.65 13.03 6.92
CA GLY A 47 -2.70 13.76 5.67
C GLY A 47 -1.49 13.54 4.74
N SER A 48 -0.48 12.77 5.17
CA SER A 48 0.69 12.46 4.32
C SER A 48 0.40 11.32 3.36
N HIS A 49 1.01 11.42 2.16
CA HIS A 49 0.95 10.40 1.14
C HIS A 49 2.35 10.14 0.59
N TYR A 50 2.76 8.88 0.52
CA TYR A 50 4.11 8.47 0.11
C TYR A 50 4.06 7.52 -1.08
N ILE A 51 4.99 7.70 -2.01
CA ILE A 51 5.33 6.70 -3.03
C ILE A 51 6.47 5.85 -2.46
N ILE A 52 6.27 4.54 -2.42
CA ILE A 52 7.27 3.58 -1.95
C ILE A 52 7.58 2.63 -3.10
N VAL A 53 8.81 2.69 -3.61
CA VAL A 53 9.28 1.78 -4.65
C VAL A 53 10.09 0.67 -4.02
N TYR A 54 9.63 -0.57 -4.14
CA TYR A 54 10.29 -1.74 -3.55
C TYR A 54 10.92 -2.65 -4.62
N SER A 55 12.11 -3.19 -4.31
CA SER A 55 12.85 -4.06 -5.23
C SER A 55 12.28 -5.48 -5.29
N ASP A 56 11.83 -5.99 -4.14
CA ASP A 56 11.35 -7.36 -3.98
C ASP A 56 10.39 -7.49 -2.79
N LEU A 57 9.64 -8.57 -2.77
CA LEU A 57 8.66 -8.84 -1.72
C LEU A 57 9.30 -9.09 -0.32
N PRO A 58 10.43 -9.77 -0.18
CA PRO A 58 11.08 -9.91 1.13
C PRO A 58 11.39 -8.57 1.81
N ALA A 59 11.97 -7.61 1.08
CA ALA A 59 12.25 -6.27 1.60
C ALA A 59 10.95 -5.54 1.96
N LEU A 60 9.94 -5.60 1.08
CA LEU A 60 8.63 -5.02 1.35
C LEU A 60 7.98 -5.61 2.61
N ARG A 61 8.00 -6.95 2.76
CA ARG A 61 7.43 -7.66 3.93
C ARG A 61 8.02 -7.19 5.24
N LYS A 62 9.34 -7.04 5.29
CA LYS A 62 10.05 -6.54 6.48
C LYS A 62 9.54 -5.14 6.86
N ILE A 63 9.49 -4.23 5.90
CA ILE A 63 9.09 -2.84 6.14
C ILE A 63 7.62 -2.75 6.56
N TYR A 64 6.70 -3.38 5.82
CA TYR A 64 5.29 -3.24 6.18
C TYR A 64 4.95 -3.96 7.50
N SER A 65 5.62 -5.07 7.81
CA SER A 65 5.40 -5.78 9.07
C SER A 65 5.74 -4.92 10.28
N GLU A 66 6.90 -4.27 10.29
CA GLU A 66 7.31 -3.37 11.38
C GLU A 66 6.43 -2.12 11.43
N TYR A 67 6.10 -1.55 10.27
CA TYR A 67 5.25 -0.37 10.19
C TYR A 67 3.85 -0.66 10.73
N ILE A 68 3.20 -1.72 10.25
CA ILE A 68 1.84 -2.10 10.63
C ILE A 68 1.75 -2.41 12.13
N LYS A 69 2.71 -3.20 12.65
CA LYS A 69 2.75 -3.50 14.09
C LYS A 69 2.73 -2.23 14.92
N ARG A 70 3.58 -1.29 14.56
CA ARG A 70 3.64 -0.01 15.27
C ARG A 70 2.35 0.79 15.16
N GLN A 71 1.76 0.88 13.96
CA GLN A 71 0.54 1.68 13.79
C GLN A 71 -0.64 1.07 14.55
N ILE A 72 -0.78 -0.26 14.54
CA ILE A 72 -1.93 -0.92 15.18
C ILE A 72 -1.77 -1.02 16.70
N GLU A 73 -0.57 -1.33 17.20
CA GLU A 73 -0.32 -1.58 18.63
C GLU A 73 0.03 -0.30 19.40
N GLU A 74 0.92 0.56 18.86
CA GLU A 74 1.40 1.75 19.57
C GLU A 74 0.59 3.00 19.22
N LYS A 75 0.14 3.13 17.95
CA LYS A 75 -0.57 4.32 17.47
C LYS A 75 -2.08 4.19 17.53
N ASN A 76 -2.60 3.01 17.84
CA ASN A 76 -4.02 2.71 17.92
C ASN A 76 -4.78 3.11 16.64
N GLU A 77 -4.21 2.79 15.47
CA GLU A 77 -4.81 3.10 14.16
C GLU A 77 -5.55 1.89 13.58
N ILE A 78 -6.47 2.16 12.66
CA ILE A 78 -6.99 1.16 11.73
C ILE A 78 -5.99 1.00 10.60
N ILE A 79 -5.74 -0.23 10.18
CA ILE A 79 -4.88 -0.57 9.04
C ILE A 79 -5.75 -1.08 7.89
N LEU A 80 -5.59 -0.47 6.72
CA LEU A 80 -6.12 -0.97 5.46
C LEU A 80 -4.96 -1.38 4.56
N ILE A 81 -4.90 -2.65 4.18
CA ILE A 81 -3.89 -3.18 3.26
C ILE A 81 -4.59 -3.62 1.99
N LEU A 82 -4.07 -3.16 0.86
CA LEU A 82 -4.54 -3.50 -0.49
C LEU A 82 -3.42 -4.20 -1.26
N PRO A 83 -3.13 -5.49 -1.00
CA PRO A 83 -2.08 -6.22 -1.69
C PRO A 83 -2.47 -6.57 -3.13
N TYR A 84 -1.46 -6.66 -4.02
CA TYR A 84 -1.60 -7.16 -5.38
C TYR A 84 -0.63 -8.29 -5.70
N TYR A 85 0.67 -8.09 -5.52
CA TYR A 85 1.69 -9.11 -5.79
C TYR A 85 1.78 -10.21 -4.72
N GLU A 86 1.02 -10.05 -3.64
CA GLU A 86 0.82 -11.07 -2.62
C GLU A 86 -0.68 -11.37 -2.47
N THR A 87 -1.01 -12.60 -2.10
CA THR A 87 -2.38 -12.93 -1.73
C THR A 87 -2.72 -12.36 -0.35
N THR A 88 -4.00 -12.16 -0.08
CA THR A 88 -4.47 -11.71 1.25
C THR A 88 -4.08 -12.69 2.35
N GLU A 89 -4.02 -13.99 2.04
CA GLU A 89 -3.61 -15.07 2.94
C GLU A 89 -2.11 -14.98 3.25
N MET A 90 -1.27 -14.69 2.23
CA MET A 90 0.17 -14.52 2.44
C MET A 90 0.44 -13.29 3.32
N VAL A 91 -0.27 -12.19 3.13
CA VAL A 91 -0.15 -11.01 3.99
C VAL A 91 -0.53 -11.35 5.44
N ARG A 92 -1.62 -12.09 5.67
CA ARG A 92 -1.99 -12.57 7.03
C ARG A 92 -0.90 -13.42 7.66
N TYR A 93 -0.37 -14.36 6.88
CA TYR A 93 0.74 -15.23 7.32
C TYR A 93 1.96 -14.40 7.72
N VAL A 94 2.39 -13.47 6.86
CA VAL A 94 3.54 -12.59 7.11
C VAL A 94 3.35 -11.74 8.37
N LEU A 95 2.19 -11.14 8.54
CA LEU A 95 1.89 -10.34 9.73
C LEU A 95 1.88 -11.17 11.00
N SER A 96 1.36 -12.39 10.96
CA SER A 96 1.40 -13.32 12.11
C SER A 96 2.83 -13.76 12.41
N GLU A 97 3.61 -14.16 11.39
CA GLU A 97 4.91 -14.79 11.59
C GLU A 97 6.06 -13.80 11.77
N LEU A 98 6.12 -12.73 11.01
CA LEU A 98 7.20 -11.74 11.12
C LEU A 98 6.88 -10.64 12.14
N ALA A 99 5.70 -10.05 12.08
CA ALA A 99 5.32 -8.99 13.00
C ALA A 99 4.82 -9.50 14.36
N LYS A 100 4.46 -10.80 14.47
CA LYS A 100 3.83 -11.39 15.65
C LYS A 100 2.56 -10.64 16.07
N ILE A 101 1.75 -10.27 15.08
CA ILE A 101 0.45 -9.60 15.27
C ILE A 101 -0.63 -10.68 15.39
N ASP A 102 -1.53 -10.54 16.34
CA ASP A 102 -2.76 -11.34 16.39
C ASP A 102 -3.75 -10.86 15.32
N VAL A 103 -3.53 -11.33 14.09
CA VAL A 103 -4.31 -10.95 12.89
C VAL A 103 -5.81 -11.18 13.12
N LYS A 104 -6.19 -12.35 13.66
CA LYS A 104 -7.61 -12.71 13.90
C LYS A 104 -8.29 -11.74 14.85
N LYS A 105 -7.60 -11.34 15.92
CA LYS A 105 -8.10 -10.37 16.89
C LYS A 105 -8.37 -9.02 16.22
N TYR A 106 -7.40 -8.51 15.46
CA TYR A 106 -7.52 -7.18 14.85
C TYR A 106 -8.49 -7.14 13.67
N GLU A 107 -8.62 -8.22 12.89
CA GLU A 107 -9.69 -8.36 11.88
C GLU A 107 -11.08 -8.39 12.53
N LYS A 108 -11.26 -9.17 13.62
CA LYS A 108 -12.52 -9.20 14.38
C LYS A 108 -12.90 -7.85 14.98
N GLN A 109 -11.92 -7.04 15.33
CA GLN A 109 -12.10 -5.68 15.86
C GLN A 109 -12.26 -4.62 14.75
N ASN A 110 -12.27 -5.00 13.47
CA ASN A 110 -12.23 -4.10 12.32
C ASN A 110 -11.08 -3.08 12.39
N SER A 111 -9.97 -3.44 13.05
CA SER A 111 -8.77 -2.62 13.16
C SER A 111 -7.71 -3.02 12.13
N LEU A 112 -7.88 -4.16 11.46
CA LEU A 112 -7.06 -4.64 10.34
C LEU A 112 -8.00 -5.10 9.22
N LEU A 113 -7.88 -4.49 8.05
CA LEU A 113 -8.62 -4.85 6.85
C LEU A 113 -7.61 -5.20 5.75
N ILE A 114 -7.74 -6.39 5.17
CA ILE A 114 -6.87 -6.87 4.09
C ILE A 114 -7.76 -7.20 2.90
N ILE A 115 -7.71 -6.38 1.86
CA ILE A 115 -8.59 -6.44 0.69
C ILE A 115 -7.72 -6.46 -0.57
N ASN A 116 -7.94 -7.40 -1.48
CA ASN A 116 -7.20 -7.44 -2.74
C ASN A 116 -7.31 -6.09 -3.50
N SER A 117 -6.17 -5.56 -3.96
CA SER A 117 -6.06 -4.25 -4.61
C SER A 117 -6.97 -4.12 -5.84
N TYR A 118 -7.01 -5.16 -6.71
CA TYR A 118 -7.90 -5.15 -7.87
C TYR A 118 -9.37 -4.97 -7.48
N ARG A 119 -9.82 -5.66 -6.45
CA ARG A 119 -11.20 -5.54 -5.97
C ARG A 119 -11.49 -4.16 -5.38
N ALA A 120 -10.53 -3.60 -4.65
CA ALA A 120 -10.68 -2.28 -4.07
C ALA A 120 -10.81 -1.20 -5.14
N TYR A 121 -9.98 -1.24 -6.18
CA TYR A 121 -9.94 -0.21 -7.22
C TYR A 121 -10.92 -0.42 -8.38
N PHE A 122 -11.22 -1.67 -8.74
CA PHE A 122 -11.98 -1.99 -9.96
C PHE A 122 -13.19 -2.89 -9.75
N GLY A 123 -13.29 -3.55 -8.60
CA GLY A 123 -14.36 -4.51 -8.29
C GLY A 123 -15.41 -4.00 -7.30
N SER A 124 -15.31 -2.75 -6.86
CA SER A 124 -16.24 -2.14 -5.90
C SER A 124 -17.10 -1.05 -6.56
N SER A 125 -18.34 -0.92 -6.11
CA SER A 125 -19.22 0.21 -6.46
C SER A 125 -18.87 1.51 -5.69
N ILE A 126 -18.06 1.41 -4.65
CA ILE A 126 -17.58 2.54 -3.85
C ILE A 126 -16.11 2.76 -4.20
N ASP A 127 -15.75 3.98 -4.56
CA ASP A 127 -14.36 4.32 -4.81
C ASP A 127 -13.52 4.27 -3.51
N VAL A 128 -12.23 3.97 -3.66
CA VAL A 128 -11.30 3.80 -2.53
C VAL A 128 -11.21 5.05 -1.67
N VAL A 129 -11.31 6.25 -2.25
CA VAL A 129 -11.20 7.51 -1.49
C VAL A 129 -12.41 7.68 -0.56
N SER A 130 -13.61 7.43 -1.07
CA SER A 130 -14.84 7.47 -0.29
C SER A 130 -14.85 6.39 0.80
N PHE A 131 -14.32 5.19 0.48
CA PHE A 131 -14.16 4.13 1.46
C PHE A 131 -13.18 4.54 2.58
N VAL A 132 -12.03 5.10 2.24
CA VAL A 132 -11.06 5.61 3.22
C VAL A 132 -11.66 6.69 4.10
N LYS A 133 -12.43 7.64 3.54
CA LYS A 133 -13.14 8.65 4.33
C LYS A 133 -14.14 8.04 5.31
N SER A 134 -14.89 7.01 4.90
CA SER A 134 -15.82 6.32 5.79
C SER A 134 -15.10 5.59 6.91
N LEU A 135 -13.92 5.01 6.63
CA LEU A 135 -13.07 4.37 7.65
C LEU A 135 -12.50 5.38 8.65
N VAL A 136 -12.15 6.61 8.22
CA VAL A 136 -11.71 7.67 9.14
C VAL A 136 -12.84 8.03 10.11
N ASN A 137 -14.06 8.22 9.61
CA ASN A 137 -15.21 8.49 10.47
C ASN A 137 -15.49 7.32 11.43
N TYR A 138 -15.36 6.10 10.95
CA TYR A 138 -15.50 4.91 11.78
C TYR A 138 -14.40 4.83 12.86
N ALA A 139 -13.15 5.14 12.50
CA ALA A 139 -12.04 5.20 13.46
C ALA A 139 -12.34 6.14 14.62
N ASP A 140 -12.82 7.35 14.34
CA ASP A 140 -13.22 8.32 15.38
C ASP A 140 -14.35 7.76 16.28
N GLN A 141 -15.36 7.08 15.70
CA GLN A 141 -16.47 6.49 16.45
C GLN A 141 -16.06 5.39 17.43
N ILE A 142 -15.02 4.61 17.07
CA ILE A 142 -14.54 3.51 17.92
C ILE A 142 -13.30 3.88 18.76
N GLY A 143 -12.95 5.17 18.84
CA GLY A 143 -11.83 5.65 19.64
C GLY A 143 -10.45 5.32 19.09
N LYS A 144 -10.32 5.15 17.75
CA LYS A 144 -9.04 5.01 17.06
C LYS A 144 -8.50 6.38 16.66
N ASN A 145 -7.17 6.50 16.59
CA ASN A 145 -6.51 7.79 16.31
C ASN A 145 -6.55 8.19 14.83
N GLY A 146 -6.87 7.26 13.94
CA GLY A 146 -6.92 7.46 12.49
C GLY A 146 -6.63 6.17 11.75
N ILE A 147 -6.22 6.28 10.49
CA ILE A 147 -5.95 5.12 9.63
C ILE A 147 -4.62 5.20 8.91
N SER A 148 -4.03 4.03 8.64
CA SER A 148 -2.91 3.86 7.71
C SER A 148 -3.33 2.95 6.56
N VAL A 149 -3.17 3.43 5.32
CA VAL A 149 -3.50 2.71 4.09
C VAL A 149 -2.21 2.32 3.39
N LEU A 150 -2.03 1.02 3.13
CA LEU A 150 -0.93 0.48 2.35
C LEU A 150 -1.52 -0.14 1.08
N ALA A 151 -1.30 0.50 -0.06
CA ALA A 151 -1.93 0.11 -1.32
C ALA A 151 -0.90 -0.27 -2.37
N ASP A 152 -0.89 -1.53 -2.79
CA ASP A 152 -0.07 -2.00 -3.90
C ASP A 152 -0.71 -1.60 -5.24
N MET A 153 0.04 -0.83 -6.04
CA MET A 153 -0.41 -0.29 -7.32
C MET A 153 -0.28 -1.29 -8.49
N GLY A 154 0.20 -2.50 -8.25
CA GLY A 154 0.41 -3.53 -9.26
C GLY A 154 -0.83 -3.84 -10.11
N SER A 155 -2.04 -3.74 -9.54
CA SER A 155 -3.28 -3.93 -10.29
C SER A 155 -3.45 -2.98 -11.48
N PHE A 156 -3.06 -1.72 -11.34
CA PHE A 156 -3.13 -0.74 -12.43
C PHE A 156 -2.18 -1.10 -13.58
N PHE A 157 -1.00 -1.62 -13.25
CA PHE A 157 -0.01 -2.06 -14.23
C PHE A 157 -0.48 -3.33 -14.96
N HIS A 158 -0.95 -4.32 -14.21
CA HIS A 158 -1.40 -5.58 -14.78
C HIS A 158 -2.56 -5.40 -15.76
N TYR A 159 -3.54 -4.59 -15.38
CA TYR A 159 -4.75 -4.33 -16.20
C TYR A 159 -4.59 -3.16 -17.17
N ASN A 160 -3.35 -2.67 -17.36
CA ASN A 160 -3.02 -1.56 -18.29
C ASN A 160 -3.87 -0.29 -18.06
N LYS A 161 -4.08 0.08 -16.78
CA LYS A 161 -4.85 1.24 -16.35
C LYS A 161 -3.94 2.40 -15.89
N LEU A 162 -2.85 2.66 -16.64
CA LEU A 162 -1.82 3.61 -16.23
C LEU A 162 -2.31 5.06 -16.21
N ASP A 163 -3.14 5.46 -17.18
CA ASP A 163 -3.70 6.82 -17.20
C ASP A 163 -4.63 7.02 -16.00
N TYR A 164 -5.44 6.01 -15.66
CA TYR A 164 -6.28 6.04 -14.47
C TYR A 164 -5.44 6.08 -13.18
N LEU A 165 -4.31 5.35 -13.12
CA LEU A 165 -3.36 5.47 -12.01
C LEU A 165 -2.87 6.90 -11.82
N ILE A 166 -2.44 7.54 -12.92
CA ILE A 166 -1.93 8.92 -12.86
C ILE A 166 -3.04 9.90 -12.45
N GLU A 167 -4.22 9.76 -13.01
CA GLU A 167 -5.39 10.57 -12.63
C GLU A 167 -5.73 10.38 -11.16
N TYR A 168 -5.85 9.15 -10.68
CA TYR A 168 -6.09 8.81 -9.28
C TYR A 168 -5.06 9.45 -8.35
N GLU A 169 -3.79 9.23 -8.60
CA GLU A 169 -2.69 9.74 -7.78
C GLU A 169 -2.63 11.28 -7.77
N THR A 170 -2.89 11.93 -8.89
CA THR A 170 -2.84 13.40 -9.00
C THR A 170 -4.13 14.08 -8.56
N SER A 171 -5.26 13.37 -8.49
CA SER A 171 -6.52 13.89 -7.96
C SER A 171 -6.52 14.02 -6.43
N LEU A 172 -5.73 13.20 -5.74
CA LEU A 172 -5.63 13.26 -4.29
C LEU A 172 -4.75 14.46 -3.86
N PRO A 173 -5.16 15.27 -2.89
CA PRO A 173 -4.37 16.40 -2.45
C PRO A 173 -3.01 15.92 -1.88
N PRO A 174 -1.90 16.66 -2.11
CA PRO A 174 -0.58 16.30 -1.58
C PRO A 174 -0.55 16.25 -0.05
N ARG A 175 -1.41 17.02 0.58
CA ARG A 175 -1.73 16.97 2.00
C ARG A 175 -3.23 17.17 2.19
N SER A 176 -3.79 16.47 3.16
CA SER A 176 -5.20 16.58 3.53
C SER A 176 -5.33 16.71 5.04
N ASP A 177 -6.44 17.26 5.50
CA ASP A 177 -6.74 17.36 6.94
C ASP A 177 -7.38 16.08 7.50
N ILE A 178 -7.50 15.04 6.67
CA ILE A 178 -8.05 13.76 7.10
C ILE A 178 -7.04 12.99 7.96
N LYS A 179 -7.53 12.28 8.97
CA LYS A 179 -6.70 11.43 9.84
C LYS A 179 -6.32 10.11 9.14
N ALA A 180 -5.78 10.22 7.92
CA ALA A 180 -5.29 9.10 7.13
C ALA A 180 -3.84 9.31 6.70
N LYS A 181 -3.08 8.21 6.58
CA LYS A 181 -1.76 8.15 5.96
C LYS A 181 -1.84 7.19 4.78
N GLY A 182 -1.38 7.61 3.60
CA GLY A 182 -1.36 6.81 2.39
C GLY A 182 0.06 6.39 2.03
N LEU A 183 0.27 5.09 1.81
CA LEU A 183 1.50 4.49 1.34
C LEU A 183 1.19 3.75 0.04
N CYS A 184 1.50 4.34 -1.11
CA CYS A 184 1.37 3.70 -2.42
C CYS A 184 2.62 2.91 -2.74
N LEU A 185 2.47 1.59 -2.83
CA LEU A 185 3.54 0.62 -3.02
C LEU A 185 3.68 0.29 -4.51
N TYR A 186 4.87 0.49 -5.04
CA TYR A 186 5.18 0.25 -6.45
C TYR A 186 6.29 -0.79 -6.56
N ASN A 187 6.06 -1.84 -7.33
CA ASN A 187 7.12 -2.72 -7.74
C ASN A 187 8.14 -1.93 -8.60
N LYS A 188 9.44 -2.09 -8.34
CA LYS A 188 10.51 -1.35 -9.01
C LYS A 188 10.49 -1.54 -10.52
N ASP A 189 10.21 -2.74 -10.99
CA ASP A 189 10.19 -3.04 -12.43
C ASP A 189 8.99 -2.36 -13.10
N ASP A 190 7.80 -2.42 -12.52
CA ASP A 190 6.64 -1.68 -13.01
C ASP A 190 6.89 -0.18 -13.02
N PHE A 191 7.37 0.36 -11.91
CA PHE A 191 7.64 1.79 -11.79
C PHE A 191 8.68 2.26 -12.81
N ASN A 192 9.76 1.50 -13.01
CA ASN A 192 10.86 1.90 -13.88
C ASN A 192 10.58 1.67 -15.36
N TRP A 193 9.93 0.56 -15.71
CA TRP A 193 9.83 0.14 -17.10
C TRP A 193 8.47 0.39 -17.74
N ARG A 194 7.41 0.53 -16.94
CA ARG A 194 6.05 0.69 -17.47
C ARG A 194 5.52 2.12 -17.38
N LEU A 195 6.03 2.93 -16.46
CA LEU A 195 5.72 4.37 -16.43
C LEU A 195 6.66 5.13 -17.36
N SER A 196 6.10 5.97 -18.21
CA SER A 196 6.87 6.92 -19.00
C SER A 196 7.55 7.95 -18.09
N ARG A 197 8.59 8.61 -18.63
CA ARG A 197 9.28 9.70 -17.91
C ARG A 197 8.32 10.83 -17.49
N ILE A 198 7.34 11.14 -18.33
CA ILE A 198 6.34 12.18 -18.03
C ILE A 198 5.42 11.76 -16.88
N GLN A 199 4.95 10.51 -16.89
CA GLN A 199 4.09 9.97 -15.82
C GLN A 199 4.82 9.93 -14.48
N LYS A 200 6.07 9.45 -14.44
CA LYS A 200 6.91 9.47 -13.22
C LYS A 200 7.08 10.90 -12.70
N LYS A 201 7.41 11.84 -13.59
CA LYS A 201 7.58 13.25 -13.22
C LYS A 201 6.30 13.80 -12.58
N LYS A 202 5.12 13.56 -13.19
CA LYS A 202 3.82 13.99 -12.62
C LYS A 202 3.58 13.42 -11.22
N LEU A 203 3.83 12.12 -11.02
CA LEU A 203 3.66 11.48 -9.73
C LEU A 203 4.57 12.09 -8.66
N LEU A 204 5.85 12.24 -8.96
CA LEU A 204 6.85 12.73 -8.00
C LEU A 204 6.67 14.22 -7.67
N GLU A 205 6.34 15.05 -8.66
CA GLU A 205 6.05 16.47 -8.44
C GLU A 205 4.80 16.67 -7.58
N HIS A 206 3.79 15.83 -7.78
CA HIS A 206 2.55 15.93 -7.01
C HIS A 206 2.70 15.42 -5.57
N ARG A 207 3.47 14.34 -5.34
CA ARG A 207 3.63 13.70 -4.03
C ARG A 207 4.83 14.19 -3.22
N GLY A 208 5.81 14.77 -3.88
CA GLY A 208 6.97 15.43 -3.25
C GLY A 208 7.92 14.52 -2.49
N ARG A 209 7.67 13.22 -2.35
CA ARG A 209 8.55 12.27 -1.64
C ARG A 209 8.41 10.85 -2.16
N GLU A 210 9.48 10.37 -2.77
CA GLU A 210 9.70 8.96 -3.08
C GLU A 210 10.54 8.33 -1.97
N LEU A 211 10.15 7.14 -1.52
CA LEU A 211 10.93 6.30 -0.63
C LEU A 211 11.27 5.00 -1.38
N MET A 212 12.53 4.60 -1.36
CA MET A 212 12.96 3.34 -1.95
C MET A 212 13.24 2.31 -0.87
N ILE A 213 12.80 1.08 -1.13
CA ILE A 213 13.14 -0.09 -0.34
C ILE A 213 13.96 -1.02 -1.23
N THR A 214 15.19 -1.30 -0.85
CA THR A 214 16.07 -2.21 -1.57
C THR A 214 16.59 -3.28 -0.61
N THR A 215 16.71 -4.51 -1.09
CA THR A 215 17.41 -5.54 -0.34
C THR A 215 18.89 -5.15 -0.20
N PRO A 216 19.48 -5.22 1.00
CA PRO A 216 20.92 -5.00 1.15
C PRO A 216 21.67 -5.94 0.23
N THR A 217 22.52 -5.42 -0.64
CA THR A 217 23.43 -6.24 -1.42
C THR A 217 24.46 -6.82 -0.43
N ILE A 218 24.40 -8.12 -0.19
CA ILE A 218 25.46 -8.82 0.57
C ILE A 218 26.72 -8.71 -0.30
N LYS A 219 27.68 -7.92 0.17
CA LYS A 219 29.02 -7.85 -0.43
C LYS A 219 29.86 -9.02 0.04
#